data_d86f970cc7f09808195803a017975b1a
#
_entry.id   d86f970cc7f09808195803a017975b1a
#
_cell.length_a   1.000
_cell.length_b   1.000
_cell.length_c   1.000
_cell.angle_alpha   90.00
_cell.angle_beta   90.00
_cell.angle_gamma   90.00
#
_symmetry.space_group_name_H-M   'P 1'
#
loop_
_entity.id
_entity.type
_entity.pdbx_description
1 polymer ?
#
loop_
_entity_poly.entity_id
_entity_poly.type
_entity_poly.pdbx_seq_one_letter_code
_entity_poly.pdbx_strand_id
1 'polypeptide(L)'
;MDWLITGRIRGTFGLVGFIKIESCSGEYEHFLNLKEVKLQFPSKEPEEQRPEASYQVEECVVRSADALLKLRGIDSPEAAKKLHGAEILVPRDMACPLERGEFYIKDLCNSDLVYKGNSVGTIADVVEGGGGFLLEVSEAATGNTVYVPFHSQFIGKINILAKQVELMHRWILE
;
A
#
# COMPACT_ATOMS: atom_id res chain seq x y z
N MET A 1 13.56 -7.53 6.41
CA MET A 1 13.39 -6.29 5.61
C MET A 1 11.92 -6.14 5.25
N ASP A 2 11.33 -4.98 5.53
CA ASP A 2 9.94 -4.71 5.19
C ASP A 2 9.79 -4.33 3.71
N TRP A 3 8.88 -5.00 3.03
CA TRP A 3 8.52 -4.72 1.66
C TRP A 3 7.12 -4.12 1.60
N LEU A 4 6.95 -3.06 0.85
CA LEU A 4 5.69 -2.36 0.68
C LEU A 4 5.21 -2.43 -0.75
N ILE A 5 3.90 -2.60 -0.92
CA ILE A 5 3.26 -2.48 -2.24
C ILE A 5 3.26 -1.01 -2.63
N THR A 6 3.89 -0.70 -3.76
CA THR A 6 3.98 0.68 -4.25
C THR A 6 3.27 0.91 -5.57
N GLY A 7 2.91 -0.15 -6.27
CA GLY A 7 2.22 -0.04 -7.56
C GLY A 7 1.71 -1.37 -8.07
N ARG A 8 1.11 -1.31 -9.24
CA ARG A 8 0.55 -2.48 -9.93
C ARG A 8 0.85 -2.41 -11.42
N ILE A 9 1.12 -3.56 -12.01
CA ILE A 9 1.35 -3.67 -13.45
C ILE A 9 0.02 -3.64 -14.18
N ARG A 10 -0.15 -2.65 -15.06
CA ARG A 10 -1.40 -2.43 -15.82
C ARG A 10 -1.34 -2.90 -17.26
N GLY A 11 -0.17 -3.06 -17.82
CA GLY A 11 -0.04 -3.49 -19.21
C GLY A 11 1.40 -3.52 -19.69
N THR A 12 1.55 -3.60 -20.99
CA THR A 12 2.84 -3.63 -21.68
C THR A 12 3.02 -2.37 -22.53
N PHE A 13 4.27 -2.08 -22.88
CA PHE A 13 4.59 -0.95 -23.74
C PHE A 13 5.73 -1.31 -24.70
N GLY A 14 5.53 -1.06 -25.99
CA GLY A 14 6.55 -1.31 -27.00
C GLY A 14 6.86 -2.77 -27.26
N LEU A 15 8.03 -3.06 -27.82
CA LEU A 15 8.39 -4.38 -28.34
C LEU A 15 9.51 -5.08 -27.54
N VAL A 16 10.12 -4.36 -26.58
CA VAL A 16 11.30 -4.86 -25.84
C VAL A 16 10.99 -5.34 -24.42
N GLY A 17 9.73 -5.36 -24.02
CA GLY A 17 9.30 -5.93 -22.75
C GLY A 17 9.06 -4.93 -21.63
N PHE A 18 8.91 -3.64 -21.92
CA PHE A 18 8.51 -2.66 -20.90
C PHE A 18 7.12 -2.95 -20.35
N ILE A 19 6.96 -2.77 -19.06
CA ILE A 19 5.68 -2.85 -18.36
C ILE A 19 5.21 -1.47 -17.94
N LYS A 20 3.90 -1.23 -18.05
CA LYS A 20 3.27 -0.02 -17.54
C LYS A 20 2.89 -0.20 -16.09
N ILE A 21 3.22 0.77 -15.26
CA ILE A 21 2.97 0.76 -13.83
C ILE A 21 2.00 1.87 -13.47
N GLU A 22 1.03 1.53 -12.65
CA GLU A 22 0.19 2.48 -11.92
C GLU A 22 0.64 2.53 -10.46
N SER A 23 1.05 3.71 -10.00
CA SER A 23 1.47 3.92 -8.61
C SER A 23 0.29 3.96 -7.66
N CYS A 24 0.42 3.34 -6.49
CA CYS A 24 -0.60 3.40 -5.44
C CYS A 24 -0.77 4.81 -4.87
N SER A 25 0.29 5.61 -4.86
CA SER A 25 0.28 6.99 -4.34
C SER A 25 -0.03 8.05 -5.39
N GLY A 26 0.03 7.69 -6.68
CA GLY A 26 0.00 8.66 -7.78
C GLY A 26 1.34 9.31 -8.08
N GLU A 27 2.37 9.07 -7.27
CA GLU A 27 3.73 9.56 -7.45
C GLU A 27 4.57 8.49 -8.14
N TYR A 28 5.44 8.89 -9.06
CA TYR A 28 6.21 7.96 -9.88
C TYR A 28 7.74 8.10 -9.77
N GLU A 29 8.22 9.21 -9.22
CA GLU A 29 9.65 9.51 -9.19
C GLU A 29 10.48 8.50 -8.37
N HIS A 30 9.89 7.90 -7.34
CA HIS A 30 10.57 6.88 -6.54
C HIS A 30 10.93 5.62 -7.33
N PHE A 31 10.25 5.35 -8.44
CA PHE A 31 10.59 4.23 -9.33
C PHE A 31 11.92 4.42 -10.06
N LEU A 32 12.39 5.68 -10.23
CA LEU A 32 13.65 5.97 -10.91
C LEU A 32 14.88 5.41 -10.18
N ASN A 33 14.80 5.26 -8.87
CA ASN A 33 15.90 4.81 -8.02
C ASN A 33 15.85 3.32 -7.69
N LEU A 34 14.87 2.59 -8.19
CA LEU A 34 14.71 1.17 -7.91
C LEU A 34 15.75 0.34 -8.66
N LYS A 35 16.42 -0.54 -7.95
CA LYS A 35 17.36 -1.53 -8.52
C LYS A 35 16.75 -2.92 -8.57
N GLU A 36 15.87 -3.23 -7.65
CA GLU A 36 15.20 -4.51 -7.51
C GLU A 36 13.76 -4.31 -7.07
N VAL A 37 12.87 -5.12 -7.60
CA VAL A 37 11.46 -5.18 -7.20
C VAL A 37 11.06 -6.63 -6.99
N LYS A 38 10.09 -6.85 -6.10
CA LYS A 38 9.36 -8.11 -6.02
C LYS A 38 8.00 -7.94 -6.68
N LEU A 39 7.58 -8.94 -7.42
CA LEU A 39 6.24 -9.02 -7.98
C LEU A 39 5.46 -10.07 -7.21
N GLN A 40 4.30 -9.69 -6.71
CA GLN A 40 3.36 -10.59 -6.04
C GLN A 40 2.12 -10.73 -6.92
N PHE A 41 1.85 -11.96 -7.33
CA PHE A 41 0.74 -12.25 -8.22
C PHE A 41 -0.57 -12.41 -7.43
N PRO A 42 -1.71 -11.94 -7.97
CA PRO A 42 -2.98 -12.10 -7.29
C PRO A 42 -3.33 -13.58 -7.12
N SER A 43 -3.80 -13.93 -5.91
CA SER A 43 -4.35 -15.23 -5.61
C SER A 43 -5.87 -15.14 -5.50
N LYS A 44 -6.57 -16.20 -5.93
CA LYS A 44 -8.02 -16.29 -5.80
C LYS A 44 -8.45 -16.75 -4.41
N GLU A 45 -7.54 -17.32 -3.64
CA GLU A 45 -7.81 -17.84 -2.29
C GLU A 45 -7.05 -17.05 -1.23
N PRO A 46 -7.74 -16.57 -0.18
CA PRO A 46 -7.12 -15.73 0.85
C PRO A 46 -6.03 -16.43 1.67
N GLU A 47 -6.08 -17.76 1.75
CA GLU A 47 -5.16 -18.57 2.56
C GLU A 47 -3.95 -19.09 1.80
N GLU A 48 -3.94 -18.97 0.47
CA GLU A 48 -2.79 -19.38 -0.32
C GLU A 48 -1.66 -18.36 -0.26
N GLN A 49 -0.47 -18.86 -0.08
CA GLN A 49 0.73 -18.04 -0.22
C GLN A 49 0.82 -17.53 -1.66
N ARG A 50 0.71 -16.23 -1.84
CA ARG A 50 0.78 -15.60 -3.15
C ARG A 50 2.17 -15.83 -3.77
N PRO A 51 2.25 -16.30 -5.01
CA PRO A 51 3.54 -16.44 -5.68
C PRO A 51 4.27 -15.10 -5.75
N GLU A 52 5.54 -15.11 -5.37
CA GLU A 52 6.43 -13.94 -5.46
C GLU A 52 7.61 -14.26 -6.39
N ALA A 53 8.07 -13.26 -7.13
CA ALA A 53 9.27 -13.33 -7.93
C ALA A 53 10.05 -12.03 -7.83
N SER A 54 11.36 -12.12 -7.69
CA SER A 54 12.25 -10.96 -7.65
C SER A 54 12.83 -10.69 -9.03
N TYR A 55 12.89 -9.40 -9.40
CA TYR A 55 13.45 -8.94 -10.66
C TYR A 55 14.37 -7.75 -10.44
N GLN A 56 15.43 -7.69 -11.22
CA GLN A 56 16.28 -6.51 -11.29
C GLN A 56 15.72 -5.51 -12.30
N VAL A 57 15.74 -4.24 -11.94
CA VAL A 57 15.29 -3.15 -12.80
C VAL A 57 16.43 -2.70 -13.68
N GLU A 58 16.26 -2.78 -14.99
CA GLU A 58 17.25 -2.32 -15.98
C GLU A 58 17.04 -0.86 -16.35
N GLU A 59 15.79 -0.42 -16.50
CA GLU A 59 15.45 0.93 -16.92
C GLU A 59 14.09 1.33 -16.37
N CYS A 60 13.95 2.61 -16.04
CA CYS A 60 12.68 3.21 -15.64
C CYS A 60 12.48 4.53 -16.37
N VAL A 61 11.30 4.71 -16.96
CA VAL A 61 10.88 5.96 -17.60
C VAL A 61 9.62 6.46 -16.90
N VAL A 62 9.70 7.61 -16.26
CA VAL A 62 8.56 8.26 -15.62
C VAL A 62 7.87 9.18 -16.63
N ARG A 63 6.56 9.00 -16.78
CA ARG A 63 5.70 9.84 -17.60
C ARG A 63 4.69 10.58 -16.72
N SER A 64 3.88 11.48 -17.31
CA SER A 64 2.93 12.31 -16.55
C SER A 64 1.84 11.53 -15.84
N ALA A 65 1.42 10.38 -16.36
CA ALA A 65 0.30 9.59 -15.82
C ALA A 65 0.66 8.15 -15.45
N ASP A 66 1.89 7.72 -15.73
CA ASP A 66 2.36 6.36 -15.43
C ASP A 66 3.89 6.30 -15.39
N ALA A 67 4.42 5.11 -15.18
CA ALA A 67 5.84 4.81 -15.38
C ALA A 67 5.99 3.54 -16.19
N LEU A 68 7.11 3.44 -16.88
CA LEU A 68 7.52 2.24 -17.62
C LEU A 68 8.73 1.63 -16.94
N LEU A 69 8.68 0.34 -16.65
CA LEU A 69 9.82 -0.41 -16.12
C LEU A 69 10.26 -1.47 -17.12
N LYS A 70 11.57 -1.57 -17.29
CA LYS A 70 12.22 -2.70 -17.96
C LYS A 70 12.86 -3.60 -16.91
N LEU A 71 12.40 -4.81 -16.82
CA LEU A 71 12.93 -5.82 -15.91
C LEU A 71 13.88 -6.77 -16.63
N ARG A 72 14.93 -7.17 -15.94
CA ARG A 72 15.91 -8.13 -16.49
C ARG A 72 15.24 -9.47 -16.75
N GLY A 73 15.43 -9.99 -17.95
CA GLY A 73 14.83 -11.26 -18.40
C GLY A 73 13.44 -11.12 -19.02
N ILE A 74 12.85 -9.93 -19.01
CA ILE A 74 11.56 -9.65 -19.65
C ILE A 74 11.84 -8.81 -20.90
N ASP A 75 12.03 -9.49 -22.04
CA ASP A 75 12.56 -8.89 -23.27
C ASP A 75 11.58 -8.87 -24.43
N SER A 76 10.34 -9.27 -24.21
CA SER A 76 9.30 -9.33 -25.21
C SER A 76 7.94 -8.88 -24.66
N PRO A 77 7.01 -8.43 -25.53
CA PRO A 77 5.64 -8.12 -25.11
C PRO A 77 4.92 -9.32 -24.50
N GLU A 78 5.17 -10.51 -24.99
CA GLU A 78 4.57 -11.76 -24.50
C GLU A 78 5.03 -12.08 -23.08
N ALA A 79 6.33 -11.91 -22.79
CA ALA A 79 6.87 -12.10 -21.45
C ALA A 79 6.33 -11.04 -20.48
N ALA A 80 6.28 -9.78 -20.92
CA ALA A 80 5.74 -8.67 -20.13
C ALA A 80 4.23 -8.83 -19.83
N LYS A 81 3.47 -9.33 -20.78
CA LYS A 81 2.02 -9.55 -20.64
C LYS A 81 1.68 -10.56 -19.53
N LYS A 82 2.54 -11.52 -19.28
CA LYS A 82 2.36 -12.50 -18.18
C LYS A 82 2.42 -11.86 -16.81
N LEU A 83 2.98 -10.66 -16.68
CA LEU A 83 3.11 -9.93 -15.43
C LEU A 83 1.91 -9.02 -15.14
N HIS A 84 0.94 -8.94 -16.04
CA HIS A 84 -0.24 -8.07 -15.88
C HIS A 84 -0.99 -8.38 -14.58
N GLY A 85 -1.34 -7.34 -13.85
CA GLY A 85 -2.08 -7.44 -12.59
C GLY A 85 -1.22 -7.72 -11.36
N ALA A 86 0.08 -8.00 -11.52
CA ALA A 86 0.97 -8.21 -10.38
C ALA A 86 1.16 -6.92 -9.58
N GLU A 87 1.25 -7.05 -8.28
CA GLU A 87 1.59 -5.96 -7.37
C GLU A 87 3.10 -5.83 -7.26
N ILE A 88 3.59 -4.59 -7.24
CA ILE A 88 5.02 -4.28 -7.16
C ILE A 88 5.36 -3.94 -5.72
N LEU A 89 6.27 -4.73 -5.13
CA LEU A 89 6.77 -4.51 -3.78
C LEU A 89 8.21 -3.99 -3.85
N VAL A 90 8.50 -3.01 -3.03
CA VAL A 90 9.83 -2.43 -2.87
C VAL A 90 10.20 -2.38 -1.39
N PRO A 91 11.50 -2.34 -1.06
CA PRO A 91 11.91 -2.09 0.32
C PRO A 91 11.30 -0.77 0.83
N ARG A 92 10.96 -0.71 2.10
CA ARG A 92 10.31 0.46 2.72
C ARG A 92 11.07 1.76 2.45
N ASP A 93 12.38 1.75 2.50
CA ASP A 93 13.24 2.90 2.26
C ASP A 93 13.27 3.37 0.80
N MET A 94 12.84 2.52 -0.13
CA MET A 94 12.73 2.81 -1.56
C MET A 94 11.31 3.12 -2.01
N ALA A 95 10.34 3.03 -1.13
CA ALA A 95 8.96 3.37 -1.43
C ALA A 95 8.79 4.90 -1.54
N CYS A 96 7.63 5.32 -2.06
CA CYS A 96 7.31 6.74 -2.18
C CYS A 96 7.45 7.44 -0.81
N PRO A 97 8.20 8.55 -0.71
CA PRO A 97 8.26 9.32 0.51
C PRO A 97 6.87 9.81 0.92
N LEU A 98 6.56 9.68 2.21
CA LEU A 98 5.29 10.16 2.75
C LEU A 98 5.39 11.67 3.02
N GLU A 99 4.35 12.40 2.64
CA GLU A 99 4.17 13.76 3.10
C GLU A 99 3.76 13.78 4.58
N ARG A 100 3.94 14.92 5.23
CA ARG A 100 3.58 15.06 6.64
C ARG A 100 2.08 14.81 6.85
N GLY A 101 1.76 13.80 7.66
CA GLY A 101 0.38 13.38 7.91
C GLY A 101 -0.12 12.26 7.01
N GLU A 102 0.66 11.83 6.03
CA GLU A 102 0.38 10.65 5.22
C GLU A 102 1.01 9.41 5.83
N PHE A 103 0.33 8.29 5.75
CA PHE A 103 0.79 7.02 6.30
C PHE A 103 0.48 5.88 5.35
N TYR A 104 1.38 4.90 5.26
CA TYR A 104 1.06 3.65 4.57
C TYR A 104 0.02 2.86 5.34
N ILE A 105 -0.93 2.28 4.63
CA ILE A 105 -2.01 1.47 5.22
C ILE A 105 -1.45 0.38 6.13
N LYS A 106 -0.38 -0.29 5.69
CA LYS A 106 0.29 -1.34 6.46
C LYS A 106 0.76 -0.86 7.84
N ASP A 107 1.18 0.40 7.94
CA ASP A 107 1.67 0.95 9.21
C ASP A 107 0.54 1.20 10.22
N LEU A 108 -0.65 1.46 9.73
CA LEU A 108 -1.83 1.70 10.56
C LEU A 108 -2.50 0.39 11.01
N CYS A 109 -2.40 -0.68 10.21
CA CYS A 109 -2.96 -1.97 10.55
C CYS A 109 -2.32 -2.53 11.82
N ASN A 110 -3.14 -3.16 12.66
CA ASN A 110 -2.76 -3.71 13.98
C ASN A 110 -2.31 -2.65 14.99
N SER A 111 -2.59 -1.38 14.74
CA SER A 111 -2.41 -0.32 15.74
C SER A 111 -3.59 -0.25 16.69
N ASP A 112 -3.31 0.11 17.95
CA ASP A 112 -4.37 0.36 18.92
C ASP A 112 -5.01 1.72 18.67
N LEU A 113 -6.34 1.76 18.67
CA LEU A 113 -7.09 3.00 18.71
C LEU A 113 -7.24 3.41 20.17
N VAL A 114 -6.71 4.58 20.54
CA VAL A 114 -6.59 5.02 21.92
C VAL A 114 -7.43 6.28 22.14
N TYR A 115 -8.27 6.27 23.17
CA TYR A 115 -9.04 7.41 23.61
C TYR A 115 -8.67 7.79 25.04
N LYS A 116 -8.18 9.01 25.24
CA LYS A 116 -7.71 9.51 26.56
C LYS A 116 -6.76 8.55 27.28
N GLY A 117 -5.83 7.96 26.52
CA GLY A 117 -4.82 7.05 27.05
C GLY A 117 -5.26 5.60 27.20
N ASN A 118 -6.50 5.27 26.90
CA ASN A 118 -7.02 3.90 26.98
C ASN A 118 -7.33 3.32 25.62
N SER A 119 -6.92 2.07 25.37
CA SER A 119 -7.25 1.37 24.14
C SER A 119 -8.75 1.09 24.08
N VAL A 120 -9.38 1.53 22.98
CA VAL A 120 -10.82 1.32 22.72
C VAL A 120 -11.08 0.37 21.57
N GLY A 121 -10.05 -0.02 20.85
CA GLY A 121 -10.15 -0.98 19.76
C GLY A 121 -8.81 -1.16 19.05
N THR A 122 -8.83 -1.99 18.02
CA THR A 122 -7.65 -2.27 17.17
C THR A 122 -8.03 -2.01 15.72
N ILE A 123 -7.16 -1.33 14.99
CA ILE A 123 -7.34 -1.08 13.55
C ILE A 123 -7.02 -2.37 12.81
N ALA A 124 -8.04 -2.96 12.18
CA ALA A 124 -7.88 -4.19 11.40
C ALA A 124 -7.45 -3.90 9.96
N ASP A 125 -8.01 -2.86 9.36
CA ASP A 125 -7.72 -2.48 7.97
C ASP A 125 -8.07 -1.01 7.73
N VAL A 126 -7.69 -0.52 6.55
CA VAL A 126 -8.09 0.81 6.06
C VAL A 126 -8.77 0.61 4.71
N VAL A 127 -10.00 1.06 4.62
CA VAL A 127 -10.84 0.90 3.42
C VAL A 127 -11.18 2.26 2.81
N GLU A 128 -11.39 2.28 1.52
CA GLU A 128 -11.82 3.50 0.82
C GLU A 128 -13.34 3.60 0.86
N GLY A 129 -13.83 4.72 1.39
CA GLY A 129 -15.26 5.07 1.38
C GLY A 129 -15.56 6.19 0.40
N GLY A 130 -16.81 6.57 0.27
CA GLY A 130 -17.25 7.62 -0.65
C GLY A 130 -16.74 9.02 -0.35
N GLY A 131 -16.27 9.28 0.86
CA GLY A 131 -15.73 10.57 1.32
C GLY A 131 -14.26 10.53 1.75
N GLY A 132 -13.54 9.48 1.43
CA GLY A 132 -12.14 9.29 1.82
C GLY A 132 -11.91 7.92 2.48
N PHE A 133 -10.82 7.80 3.23
CA PHE A 133 -10.47 6.55 3.88
C PHE A 133 -11.22 6.37 5.20
N LEU A 134 -11.57 5.11 5.50
CA LEU A 134 -12.16 4.69 6.77
C LEU A 134 -11.25 3.68 7.44
N LEU A 135 -11.05 3.85 8.75
CA LEU A 135 -10.39 2.84 9.57
C LEU A 135 -11.41 1.77 9.95
N GLU A 136 -11.14 0.52 9.60
CA GLU A 136 -11.90 -0.62 10.07
C GLU A 136 -11.40 -1.01 11.44
N VAL A 137 -12.20 -0.77 12.47
CA VAL A 137 -11.82 -0.94 13.87
C VAL A 137 -12.60 -2.08 14.50
N SER A 138 -11.88 -3.01 15.13
CA SER A 138 -12.47 -4.01 16.03
C SER A 138 -12.57 -3.40 17.42
N GLU A 139 -13.79 -3.12 17.88
CA GLU A 139 -14.03 -2.48 19.18
C GLU A 139 -13.69 -3.41 20.32
N ALA A 140 -12.90 -2.92 21.30
CA ALA A 140 -12.42 -3.72 22.42
C ALA A 140 -13.54 -4.20 23.34
N ALA A 141 -14.60 -3.39 23.53
CA ALA A 141 -15.68 -3.70 24.45
C ALA A 141 -16.65 -4.76 23.91
N THR A 142 -16.94 -4.75 22.62
CA THR A 142 -17.98 -5.59 22.00
C THR A 142 -17.44 -6.60 21.01
N GLY A 143 -16.22 -6.39 20.47
CA GLY A 143 -15.66 -7.17 19.37
C GLY A 143 -16.31 -6.86 18.01
N ASN A 144 -17.22 -5.90 17.95
CA ASN A 144 -17.87 -5.49 16.72
C ASN A 144 -16.94 -4.66 15.84
N THR A 145 -17.17 -4.70 14.54
CA THR A 145 -16.48 -3.87 13.58
C THR A 145 -17.16 -2.52 13.47
N VAL A 146 -16.38 -1.44 13.63
CA VAL A 146 -16.83 -0.06 13.49
C VAL A 146 -15.93 0.65 12.49
N TYR A 147 -16.48 1.54 11.69
CA TYR A 147 -15.72 2.32 10.72
C TYR A 147 -15.56 3.76 11.23
N VAL A 148 -14.32 4.22 11.30
CA VAL A 148 -13.96 5.57 11.75
C VAL A 148 -13.36 6.33 10.59
N PRO A 149 -13.90 7.50 10.20
CA PRO A 149 -13.31 8.30 9.12
C PRO A 149 -11.87 8.70 9.46
N PHE A 150 -10.96 8.46 8.52
CA PHE A 150 -9.56 8.88 8.66
C PHE A 150 -9.44 10.36 8.31
N HIS A 151 -9.84 11.19 9.27
CA HIS A 151 -9.89 12.64 9.13
C HIS A 151 -9.43 13.30 10.44
N SER A 152 -8.78 14.45 10.33
CA SER A 152 -8.24 15.17 11.48
C SER A 152 -9.26 15.54 12.57
N GLN A 153 -10.55 15.58 12.22
CA GLN A 153 -11.64 15.79 13.18
C GLN A 153 -11.80 14.62 14.15
N PHE A 154 -11.51 13.39 13.71
CA PHE A 154 -11.71 12.16 14.48
C PHE A 154 -10.41 11.53 14.94
N ILE A 155 -9.34 11.72 14.20
CA ILE A 155 -8.02 11.13 14.45
C ILE A 155 -7.03 12.22 14.84
N GLY A 156 -6.41 12.06 16.00
CA GLY A 156 -5.38 12.95 16.52
C GLY A 156 -3.98 12.48 16.18
N LYS A 157 -3.16 12.32 17.20
CA LYS A 157 -1.75 11.90 17.02
C LYS A 157 -1.65 10.45 16.59
N ILE A 158 -0.73 10.18 15.69
CA ILE A 158 -0.40 8.84 15.22
C ILE A 158 1.05 8.55 15.60
N ASN A 159 1.25 7.47 16.35
CA ASN A 159 2.58 6.99 16.72
C ASN A 159 2.80 5.61 16.09
N ILE A 160 3.49 5.57 14.97
CA ILE A 160 3.75 4.34 14.22
C ILE A 160 4.63 3.37 15.01
N LEU A 161 5.64 3.90 15.72
CA LEU A 161 6.57 3.05 16.50
C LEU A 161 5.87 2.39 17.68
N ALA A 162 4.99 3.09 18.38
CA ALA A 162 4.22 2.56 19.49
C ALA A 162 2.96 1.82 19.04
N LYS A 163 2.64 1.83 17.75
CA LYS A 163 1.41 1.24 17.20
C LYS A 163 0.15 1.81 17.87
N GLN A 164 0.08 3.13 17.96
CA GLN A 164 -1.05 3.84 18.57
C GLN A 164 -1.58 4.93 17.68
N VAL A 165 -2.91 5.01 17.59
CA VAL A 165 -3.64 6.05 16.87
C VAL A 165 -4.63 6.68 17.85
N GLU A 166 -4.56 8.01 18.03
CA GLU A 166 -5.44 8.73 18.95
C GLU A 166 -6.81 8.98 18.36
N LEU A 167 -7.85 8.56 19.07
CA LEU A 167 -9.24 8.87 18.75
C LEU A 167 -9.65 10.16 19.48
N MET A 168 -10.20 11.13 18.76
CA MET A 168 -10.60 12.42 19.32
C MET A 168 -11.98 12.38 19.98
N HIS A 169 -12.90 11.56 19.47
CA HIS A 169 -14.29 11.50 19.95
C HIS A 169 -14.75 10.05 20.06
N ARG A 170 -15.03 9.61 21.28
CA ARG A 170 -15.48 8.23 21.53
C ARG A 170 -16.85 7.91 20.95
N TRP A 171 -17.73 8.89 20.86
CA TRP A 171 -19.11 8.68 20.38
C TRP A 171 -19.18 8.09 18.98
N ILE A 172 -18.12 8.23 18.18
CA ILE A 172 -18.09 7.66 16.82
C ILE A 172 -18.06 6.13 16.82
N LEU A 173 -17.73 5.51 17.95
CA LEU A 173 -17.77 4.05 18.13
C LEU A 173 -19.15 3.54 18.57
N GLU A 174 -20.07 4.42 18.91
CA GLU A 174 -21.38 4.09 19.44
C GLU A 174 -22.41 3.83 18.34
#